data_7ff37f4ece98db5067b8053c16d8b522
#
_entry.id   7ff37f4ece98db5067b8053c16d8b522
#
_cell.length_a   1.000
_cell.length_b   1.000
_cell.length_c   1.000
_cell.angle_alpha   90.00
_cell.angle_beta   90.00
_cell.angle_gamma   90.00
#
_symmetry.space_group_name_H-M   'P 1'
#
loop_
_entity.id
_entity.type
_entity.pdbx_description
1 polymer ?
#
loop_
_entity_poly.entity_id
_entity_poly.type
_entity_poly.pdbx_seq_one_letter_code
_entity_poly.pdbx_strand_id
1 'polypeptide(L)'
;LFFLCFISINSNFAKAGECETTISSATTSQLTCADDDNLTVTSTGSISFNDHKTIDLEDEKGVQITNNGTIETTDESNKQKTIFAESSLDTTITNSGTINSDNNEGIYLYYAENVTITNNSGATISAEGANAIEGRNIGWCDQSGDNSNCQSTLSGLGSTAVGLTLNNYGTISALNNTIWLGSGGEGKKSRGVKIYNHNGGIIKTTSGLDPIIGKYLTDSEIINYEGATIESASRYGIDTEFGSDLTIDNRGTITSDRNTI
;
A
#
# COMPACT_ATOMS: atom_id res chain seq x y z
N LEU A 1 3.55 6.83 61.82
CA LEU A 1 2.65 7.12 60.71
C LEU A 1 3.38 6.80 59.41
N PHE A 2 3.11 5.59 58.82
CA PHE A 2 3.71 5.21 57.53
C PHE A 2 2.82 5.75 56.41
N PHE A 3 3.37 6.66 55.58
CA PHE A 3 2.74 7.10 54.36
C PHE A 3 3.06 6.07 53.26
N LEU A 4 2.07 5.26 52.85
CA LEU A 4 2.16 4.47 51.63
C LEU A 4 1.93 5.39 50.42
N CYS A 5 3.01 5.69 49.69
CA CYS A 5 2.93 6.36 48.40
C CYS A 5 2.47 5.33 47.37
N PHE A 6 1.20 5.39 46.97
CA PHE A 6 0.72 4.65 45.81
C PHE A 6 1.24 5.32 44.54
N ILE A 7 2.29 4.74 43.94
CA ILE A 7 2.67 5.07 42.56
C ILE A 7 1.65 4.37 41.68
N SER A 8 0.68 5.13 41.16
CA SER A 8 -0.15 4.65 40.04
C SER A 8 0.72 4.60 38.80
N ILE A 9 1.18 3.41 38.41
CA ILE A 9 1.77 3.15 37.14
C ILE A 9 0.58 3.14 36.16
N ASN A 10 0.34 4.27 35.49
CA ASN A 10 -0.47 4.27 34.29
C ASN A 10 0.34 3.57 33.20
N SER A 11 0.30 2.24 33.18
CA SER A 11 0.66 1.49 31.97
C SER A 11 -0.46 1.74 30.96
N ASN A 12 -0.25 2.67 30.04
CA ASN A 12 -0.97 2.63 28.77
C ASN A 12 -0.52 1.36 28.06
N PHE A 13 -1.16 0.24 28.39
CA PHE A 13 -1.12 -0.92 27.50
C PHE A 13 -1.84 -0.46 26.24
N ALA A 14 -1.10 -0.39 25.10
CA ALA A 14 -1.73 -0.33 23.80
C ALA A 14 -2.76 -1.46 23.77
N LYS A 15 -4.00 -1.16 23.43
CA LYS A 15 -5.05 -2.16 23.27
C LYS A 15 -4.66 -2.96 22.02
N ALA A 16 -4.30 -4.24 22.18
CA ALA A 16 -4.09 -5.10 21.03
C ALA A 16 -5.34 -5.03 20.14
N GLY A 17 -5.15 -4.73 18.85
CA GLY A 17 -6.22 -4.73 17.87
C GLY A 17 -6.62 -6.16 17.48
N GLU A 18 -7.57 -6.26 16.60
CA GLU A 18 -8.00 -7.57 16.09
C GLU A 18 -6.97 -8.22 15.16
N CYS A 19 -5.97 -7.43 14.72
CA CYS A 19 -4.88 -7.88 13.83
C CYS A 19 -3.70 -8.55 14.56
N GLU A 20 -3.61 -8.50 15.88
CA GLU A 20 -2.58 -9.27 16.62
C GLU A 20 -2.98 -10.75 16.63
N THR A 21 -2.92 -11.42 15.46
CA THR A 21 -3.49 -12.76 15.28
C THR A 21 -2.88 -13.54 14.11
N THR A 22 -3.09 -14.86 14.14
CA THR A 22 -2.81 -15.77 13.03
C THR A 22 -4.11 -16.37 12.48
N ILE A 23 -4.40 -16.09 11.21
CA ILE A 23 -5.56 -16.62 10.49
C ILE A 23 -5.13 -17.87 9.74
N SER A 24 -5.58 -19.04 10.18
CA SER A 24 -5.27 -20.36 9.60
C SER A 24 -6.45 -21.06 8.93
N SER A 25 -7.61 -20.43 8.97
CA SER A 25 -8.86 -20.89 8.33
C SER A 25 -9.61 -19.68 7.76
N ALA A 26 -10.70 -19.95 7.03
CA ALA A 26 -11.50 -18.87 6.46
C ALA A 26 -12.20 -18.05 7.57
N THR A 27 -12.16 -16.73 7.43
CA THR A 27 -12.94 -15.77 8.22
C THR A 27 -13.64 -14.77 7.30
N THR A 28 -14.80 -14.28 7.76
CA THR A 28 -15.63 -13.32 7.02
C THR A 28 -15.84 -12.04 7.84
N SER A 29 -14.91 -11.73 8.73
CA SER A 29 -14.98 -10.53 9.56
C SER A 29 -13.95 -9.51 9.08
N GLN A 30 -14.31 -8.22 9.16
CA GLN A 30 -13.34 -7.14 9.08
C GLN A 30 -12.34 -7.27 10.23
N LEU A 31 -11.09 -6.92 9.97
CA LEU A 31 -10.06 -6.78 10.99
C LEU A 31 -9.67 -5.30 11.11
N THR A 32 -9.75 -4.78 12.33
CA THR A 32 -9.23 -3.44 12.66
C THR A 32 -7.93 -3.61 13.45
N CYS A 33 -6.86 -3.08 12.91
CA CYS A 33 -5.55 -3.16 13.53
C CYS A 33 -5.38 -2.06 14.60
N ALA A 34 -4.37 -2.23 15.44
CA ALA A 34 -3.85 -1.23 16.37
C ALA A 34 -2.34 -1.09 16.17
N ASP A 35 -1.73 -0.10 16.84
CA ASP A 35 -0.29 0.11 16.80
C ASP A 35 0.50 -1.18 17.09
N ASP A 36 1.53 -1.40 16.30
CA ASP A 36 2.48 -2.53 16.41
C ASP A 36 1.85 -3.93 16.27
N ASP A 37 0.60 -4.04 15.78
CA ASP A 37 -0.06 -5.33 15.53
C ASP A 37 0.64 -6.15 14.44
N ASN A 38 0.61 -7.48 14.60
CA ASN A 38 1.19 -8.45 13.67
C ASN A 38 0.12 -9.43 13.17
N LEU A 39 -0.36 -9.22 11.95
CA LEU A 39 -1.28 -10.12 11.28
C LEU A 39 -0.53 -11.14 10.43
N THR A 40 -0.80 -12.42 10.66
CA THR A 40 -0.33 -13.49 9.78
C THR A 40 -1.51 -14.26 9.21
N VAL A 41 -1.65 -14.28 7.88
CA VAL A 41 -2.56 -15.18 7.17
C VAL A 41 -1.74 -16.34 6.63
N THR A 42 -2.01 -17.57 7.10
CA THR A 42 -1.27 -18.76 6.67
C THR A 42 -1.70 -19.20 5.27
N SER A 43 -1.00 -20.15 4.66
CA SER A 43 -1.34 -20.65 3.32
C SER A 43 -2.71 -21.35 3.22
N THR A 44 -3.31 -21.71 4.34
CA THR A 44 -4.68 -22.26 4.43
C THR A 44 -5.69 -21.25 4.97
N GLY A 45 -5.22 -20.08 5.40
CA GLY A 45 -6.05 -19.01 5.92
C GLY A 45 -6.62 -18.14 4.81
N SER A 46 -7.81 -17.59 5.05
CA SER A 46 -8.38 -16.54 4.21
C SER A 46 -9.19 -15.54 5.02
N ILE A 47 -9.16 -14.30 4.57
CA ILE A 47 -10.03 -13.23 5.06
C ILE A 47 -10.81 -12.74 3.85
N SER A 48 -12.15 -12.92 3.89
CA SER A 48 -13.03 -12.45 2.81
C SER A 48 -14.15 -11.63 3.44
N PHE A 49 -14.22 -10.36 3.10
CA PHE A 49 -15.22 -9.45 3.67
C PHE A 49 -15.95 -8.68 2.58
N ASN A 50 -17.25 -8.43 2.76
CA ASN A 50 -18.11 -7.91 1.71
C ASN A 50 -18.86 -6.62 2.07
N ASP A 51 -18.57 -5.96 3.17
CA ASP A 51 -19.36 -4.79 3.60
C ASP A 51 -18.53 -3.53 3.83
N HIS A 52 -17.25 -3.67 4.19
CA HIS A 52 -16.33 -2.54 4.46
C HIS A 52 -14.91 -2.88 4.06
N LYS A 53 -13.94 -2.17 4.59
CA LYS A 53 -12.51 -2.47 4.47
C LYS A 53 -12.25 -3.87 5.06
N THR A 54 -11.57 -4.75 4.35
CA THR A 54 -11.25 -6.08 4.89
C THR A 54 -10.24 -5.98 6.02
N ILE A 55 -9.20 -5.14 5.83
CA ILE A 55 -8.24 -4.78 6.88
C ILE A 55 -8.19 -3.27 6.97
N ASP A 56 -8.40 -2.75 8.17
CA ASP A 56 -8.38 -1.33 8.48
C ASP A 56 -7.15 -0.96 9.31
N LEU A 57 -6.31 -0.07 8.76
CA LEU A 57 -5.07 0.44 9.36
C LEU A 57 -5.13 1.97 9.52
N GLU A 58 -6.33 2.53 9.66
CA GLU A 58 -6.51 3.98 9.77
C GLU A 58 -5.88 4.51 11.06
N ASP A 59 -4.98 5.49 10.92
CA ASP A 59 -4.23 6.14 11.99
C ASP A 59 -3.28 5.23 12.80
N GLU A 60 -2.92 4.04 12.27
CA GLU A 60 -2.12 3.06 13.00
C GLU A 60 -0.64 3.11 12.61
N LYS A 61 0.22 2.70 13.55
CA LYS A 61 1.66 2.70 13.40
C LYS A 61 2.28 1.33 13.65
N GLY A 62 3.34 1.00 12.89
CA GLY A 62 4.16 -0.19 13.12
C GLY A 62 3.50 -1.50 12.72
N VAL A 63 2.32 -1.46 12.07
CA VAL A 63 1.56 -2.67 11.72
C VAL A 63 2.32 -3.52 10.70
N GLN A 64 2.36 -4.82 10.94
CA GLN A 64 2.96 -5.80 10.05
C GLN A 64 1.92 -6.80 9.57
N ILE A 65 1.79 -6.94 8.24
CA ILE A 65 0.90 -7.93 7.61
C ILE A 65 1.75 -8.93 6.84
N THR A 66 1.66 -10.21 7.19
CA THR A 66 2.24 -11.33 6.45
C THR A 66 1.12 -12.18 5.87
N ASN A 67 0.92 -12.09 4.55
CA ASN A 67 -0.09 -12.87 3.85
C ASN A 67 0.56 -14.02 3.07
N ASN A 68 0.29 -15.26 3.49
CA ASN A 68 0.63 -16.47 2.73
C ASN A 68 -0.62 -17.17 2.16
N GLY A 69 -1.82 -16.64 2.46
CA GLY A 69 -3.11 -17.17 2.03
C GLY A 69 -3.86 -16.19 1.13
N THR A 70 -5.11 -15.90 1.45
CA THR A 70 -5.95 -14.97 0.69
C THR A 70 -6.51 -13.87 1.58
N ILE A 71 -6.40 -12.63 1.14
CA ILE A 71 -7.09 -11.47 1.71
C ILE A 71 -7.87 -10.84 0.57
N GLU A 72 -9.19 -10.78 0.70
CA GLU A 72 -10.04 -10.30 -0.39
C GLU A 72 -11.23 -9.48 0.10
N THR A 73 -11.68 -8.57 -0.75
CA THR A 73 -12.96 -7.89 -0.63
C THR A 73 -13.83 -8.31 -1.80
N THR A 74 -15.02 -8.85 -1.51
CA THR A 74 -15.93 -9.44 -2.50
C THR A 74 -17.21 -8.61 -2.72
N ASP A 75 -17.17 -7.31 -2.41
CA ASP A 75 -18.35 -6.45 -2.50
C ASP A 75 -18.57 -5.93 -3.93
N GLU A 76 -19.71 -6.30 -4.53
CA GLU A 76 -20.13 -5.80 -5.85
C GLU A 76 -20.80 -4.41 -5.79
N SER A 77 -21.22 -3.93 -4.63
CA SER A 77 -22.12 -2.78 -4.51
C SER A 77 -21.50 -1.49 -3.98
N ASN A 78 -20.40 -1.57 -3.26
CA ASN A 78 -19.79 -0.44 -2.58
C ASN A 78 -18.27 -0.37 -2.77
N LYS A 79 -17.74 0.81 -2.77
CA LYS A 79 -16.34 1.16 -3.02
C LYS A 79 -15.43 0.82 -1.82
N GLN A 80 -15.30 -0.44 -1.48
CA GLN A 80 -14.54 -0.90 -0.32
C GLN A 80 -13.13 -1.37 -0.71
N LYS A 81 -12.15 -1.10 0.13
CA LYS A 81 -10.75 -1.45 -0.09
C LYS A 81 -10.39 -2.73 0.65
N THR A 82 -9.51 -3.56 0.06
CA THR A 82 -9.06 -4.77 0.73
C THR A 82 -8.15 -4.42 1.90
N ILE A 83 -7.13 -3.60 1.71
CA ILE A 83 -6.31 -3.04 2.79
C ILE A 83 -6.41 -1.52 2.71
N PHE A 84 -6.88 -0.91 3.78
CA PHE A 84 -7.02 0.54 3.91
C PHE A 84 -6.03 1.07 4.93
N ALA A 85 -5.14 1.96 4.48
CA ALA A 85 -4.07 2.54 5.29
C ALA A 85 -4.09 4.06 5.13
N GLU A 86 -5.02 4.71 5.81
CA GLU A 86 -5.08 6.16 5.92
C GLU A 86 -4.25 6.62 7.11
N SER A 87 -3.40 7.64 6.93
CA SER A 87 -2.53 8.19 7.96
C SER A 87 -1.67 7.16 8.69
N SER A 88 -1.42 5.99 8.06
CA SER A 88 -0.62 4.93 8.66
C SER A 88 0.88 5.23 8.55
N LEU A 89 1.63 4.80 9.57
CA LEU A 89 3.06 5.02 9.69
C LEU A 89 3.82 3.71 9.90
N ASP A 90 5.01 3.56 9.32
CA ASP A 90 5.90 2.41 9.52
C ASP A 90 5.22 1.05 9.23
N THR A 91 4.30 1.01 8.27
CA THR A 91 3.54 -0.20 7.94
C THR A 91 4.30 -1.11 6.98
N THR A 92 4.30 -2.41 7.26
CA THR A 92 4.91 -3.43 6.39
C THR A 92 3.89 -4.45 5.94
N ILE A 93 3.78 -4.64 4.61
CA ILE A 93 2.91 -5.67 4.00
C ILE A 93 3.79 -6.62 3.19
N THR A 94 3.84 -7.88 3.60
CA THR A 94 4.52 -8.96 2.88
C THR A 94 3.50 -9.93 2.32
N ASN A 95 3.39 -10.00 1.00
CA ASN A 95 2.45 -10.89 0.31
C ASN A 95 3.19 -12.04 -0.36
N SER A 96 2.85 -13.27 0.03
CA SER A 96 3.26 -14.53 -0.60
C SER A 96 2.05 -15.33 -1.12
N GLY A 97 0.84 -14.79 -0.96
CA GLY A 97 -0.42 -15.36 -1.41
C GLY A 97 -1.17 -14.42 -2.35
N THR A 98 -2.44 -14.20 -2.07
CA THR A 98 -3.31 -13.32 -2.88
C THR A 98 -3.89 -12.20 -2.04
N ILE A 99 -3.79 -10.97 -2.55
CA ILE A 99 -4.56 -9.81 -2.10
C ILE A 99 -5.42 -9.39 -3.29
N ASN A 100 -6.75 -9.47 -3.16
CA ASN A 100 -7.68 -9.16 -4.25
C ASN A 100 -8.78 -8.21 -3.83
N SER A 101 -9.24 -7.39 -4.76
CA SER A 101 -10.47 -6.60 -4.63
C SER A 101 -11.31 -6.76 -5.89
N ASP A 102 -12.57 -7.16 -5.74
CA ASP A 102 -13.45 -7.36 -6.89
C ASP A 102 -13.87 -6.04 -7.54
N ASN A 103 -14.10 -4.98 -6.77
CA ASN A 103 -14.67 -3.75 -7.33
C ASN A 103 -13.95 -2.45 -6.95
N ASN A 104 -12.92 -2.52 -6.12
CA ASN A 104 -12.22 -1.31 -5.67
C ASN A 104 -10.70 -1.53 -5.57
N GLU A 105 -10.01 -0.70 -4.79
CA GLU A 105 -8.57 -0.82 -4.64
C GLU A 105 -8.21 -2.06 -3.79
N GLY A 106 -7.15 -2.78 -4.23
CA GLY A 106 -6.54 -3.83 -3.45
C GLY A 106 -5.85 -3.28 -2.20
N ILE A 107 -4.96 -2.31 -2.37
CA ILE A 107 -4.29 -1.60 -1.28
C ILE A 107 -4.45 -0.10 -1.51
N TYR A 108 -5.02 0.58 -0.53
CA TYR A 108 -5.23 2.03 -0.56
C TYR A 108 -4.40 2.72 0.53
N LEU A 109 -3.55 3.64 0.11
CA LEU A 109 -2.66 4.41 0.98
C LEU A 109 -3.03 5.89 0.87
N TYR A 110 -3.40 6.51 1.99
CA TYR A 110 -3.73 7.93 2.01
C TYR A 110 -3.02 8.62 3.16
N TYR A 111 -2.20 9.64 2.88
CA TYR A 111 -1.30 10.27 3.86
C TYR A 111 -0.40 9.25 4.59
N ALA A 112 -0.15 8.11 4.00
CA ALA A 112 0.67 7.07 4.61
C ALA A 112 2.18 7.41 4.47
N GLU A 113 2.97 7.04 5.47
CA GLU A 113 4.40 7.30 5.52
C GLU A 113 5.18 6.04 5.89
N ASN A 114 6.36 5.91 5.30
CA ASN A 114 7.27 4.78 5.52
C ASN A 114 6.60 3.40 5.38
N VAL A 115 5.78 3.28 4.33
CA VAL A 115 5.12 2.01 4.01
C VAL A 115 6.03 1.15 3.15
N THR A 116 6.17 -0.12 3.51
CA THR A 116 6.88 -1.10 2.69
C THR A 116 5.91 -2.20 2.25
N ILE A 117 5.80 -2.40 0.93
CA ILE A 117 5.03 -3.50 0.33
C ILE A 117 5.99 -4.41 -0.40
N THR A 118 5.99 -5.70 -0.06
CA THR A 118 6.73 -6.73 -0.78
C THR A 118 5.77 -7.77 -1.33
N ASN A 119 5.68 -7.88 -2.65
CA ASN A 119 4.91 -8.89 -3.36
C ASN A 119 5.87 -9.98 -3.86
N ASN A 120 5.91 -11.10 -3.16
CA ASN A 120 6.87 -12.17 -3.40
C ASN A 120 6.61 -12.93 -4.72
N SER A 121 7.60 -13.68 -5.18
CA SER A 121 7.46 -14.52 -6.38
C SER A 121 6.29 -15.50 -6.26
N GLY A 122 5.45 -15.56 -7.29
CA GLY A 122 4.22 -16.35 -7.32
C GLY A 122 3.02 -15.71 -6.62
N ALA A 123 3.20 -14.62 -5.87
CA ALA A 123 2.12 -13.92 -5.22
C ALA A 123 1.39 -12.94 -6.16
N THR A 124 0.16 -12.61 -5.81
CA THR A 124 -0.67 -11.69 -6.60
C THR A 124 -1.26 -10.58 -5.74
N ILE A 125 -1.21 -9.36 -6.25
CA ILE A 125 -2.02 -8.22 -5.78
C ILE A 125 -2.89 -7.80 -6.96
N SER A 126 -4.22 -7.83 -6.80
CA SER A 126 -5.14 -7.57 -7.92
C SER A 126 -6.34 -6.73 -7.54
N ALA A 127 -6.90 -6.04 -8.54
CA ALA A 127 -8.18 -5.36 -8.45
C ALA A 127 -8.95 -5.48 -9.77
N GLU A 128 -10.23 -5.87 -9.70
CA GLU A 128 -11.07 -6.07 -10.88
C GLU A 128 -11.89 -4.82 -11.24
N GLY A 129 -12.09 -3.89 -10.32
CA GLY A 129 -12.91 -2.69 -10.54
C GLY A 129 -12.15 -1.36 -10.47
N ALA A 130 -10.96 -1.33 -9.87
CA ALA A 130 -10.18 -0.10 -9.69
C ALA A 130 -8.67 -0.35 -9.81
N ASN A 131 -7.86 0.28 -8.95
CA ASN A 131 -6.41 0.17 -8.96
C ASN A 131 -5.95 -0.96 -8.00
N ALA A 132 -4.95 -1.75 -8.37
CA ALA A 132 -4.41 -2.74 -7.44
C ALA A 132 -3.74 -2.08 -6.23
N ILE A 133 -3.00 -1.01 -6.46
CA ILE A 133 -2.41 -0.16 -5.43
C ILE A 133 -2.73 1.29 -5.79
N GLU A 134 -3.40 1.98 -4.87
CA GLU A 134 -3.63 3.41 -4.98
C GLU A 134 -2.96 4.14 -3.83
N GLY A 135 -2.22 5.20 -4.14
CA GLY A 135 -1.57 6.04 -3.16
C GLY A 135 -1.83 7.52 -3.40
N ARG A 136 -2.33 8.22 -2.38
CA ARG A 136 -2.56 9.67 -2.44
C ARG A 136 -1.84 10.38 -1.30
N ASN A 137 -1.15 11.46 -1.63
CA ASN A 137 -0.45 12.28 -0.64
C ASN A 137 0.54 11.48 0.23
N ILE A 138 1.18 10.44 -0.35
CA ILE A 138 2.13 9.59 0.34
C ILE A 138 3.37 10.39 0.74
N GLY A 139 3.90 10.17 1.94
CA GLY A 139 5.06 10.89 2.47
C GLY A 139 4.74 12.35 2.82
N TRP A 140 3.47 12.70 2.95
CA TRP A 140 3.01 14.01 3.40
C TRP A 140 2.16 13.91 4.64
N CYS A 141 2.60 14.58 5.66
CA CYS A 141 1.79 14.87 6.83
C CYS A 141 0.88 16.05 6.53
N ASP A 142 -0.43 15.90 6.61
CA ASP A 142 -1.34 17.05 6.57
C ASP A 142 -1.23 17.84 7.88
N GLN A 143 -0.55 18.97 7.83
CA GLN A 143 -0.41 19.86 9.00
C GLN A 143 -1.70 20.67 9.30
N SER A 144 -2.76 20.50 8.53
CA SER A 144 -3.97 21.31 8.60
C SER A 144 -5.17 20.66 9.29
N GLY A 145 -5.08 19.40 9.73
CA GLY A 145 -6.18 18.63 10.33
C GLY A 145 -5.76 17.82 11.55
N ASP A 146 -6.72 17.25 12.24
CA ASP A 146 -6.61 16.51 13.49
C ASP A 146 -5.77 15.18 13.42
N ASN A 147 -4.90 15.01 12.43
CA ASN A 147 -4.01 13.86 12.31
C ASN A 147 -2.93 13.90 13.40
N SER A 148 -3.30 13.53 14.61
CA SER A 148 -2.43 13.53 15.79
C SER A 148 -1.24 12.57 15.65
N ASN A 149 -1.29 11.63 14.72
CA ASN A 149 -0.25 10.63 14.46
C ASN A 149 0.76 11.05 13.38
N CYS A 150 0.49 12.14 12.67
CA CYS A 150 1.52 12.78 11.87
C CYS A 150 2.64 13.25 12.80
N GLN A 151 3.63 12.42 13.00
CA GLN A 151 4.78 12.87 13.78
C GLN A 151 5.46 14.01 13.02
N SER A 152 5.40 15.20 13.61
CA SER A 152 6.15 16.39 13.22
C SER A 152 7.67 16.20 13.14
N THR A 153 8.14 14.95 13.33
CA THR A 153 9.54 14.55 13.23
C THR A 153 10.07 14.60 11.79
N LEU A 154 9.19 14.55 10.77
CA LEU A 154 9.64 14.72 9.39
C LEU A 154 9.88 16.17 8.98
N SER A 155 9.39 17.16 9.72
CA SER A 155 9.77 18.56 9.51
C SER A 155 11.24 18.85 9.85
N GLY A 156 11.92 17.94 10.54
CA GLY A 156 13.35 18.00 10.87
C GLY A 156 14.23 17.00 10.12
N LEU A 157 13.65 15.98 9.50
CA LEU A 157 14.37 15.06 8.62
C LEU A 157 14.33 15.66 7.21
N GLY A 158 15.33 16.41 6.84
CA GLY A 158 15.48 16.87 5.46
C GLY A 158 15.06 15.82 4.43
N SER A 159 15.20 16.03 3.13
CA SER A 159 14.78 15.26 1.95
C SER A 159 14.80 13.70 1.98
N THR A 160 14.79 13.05 3.13
CA THR A 160 14.89 11.59 3.29
C THR A 160 13.58 10.89 3.70
N ALA A 161 12.45 11.59 3.71
CA ALA A 161 11.17 10.98 4.00
C ALA A 161 10.86 9.90 2.95
N VAL A 162 10.72 8.65 3.38
CA VAL A 162 10.31 7.53 2.55
C VAL A 162 8.78 7.44 2.60
N GLY A 163 8.12 7.68 1.49
CA GLY A 163 6.67 7.55 1.42
C GLY A 163 6.24 6.10 1.28
N LEU A 164 6.61 5.48 0.16
CA LEU A 164 6.31 4.10 -0.16
C LEU A 164 7.55 3.41 -0.74
N THR A 165 7.84 2.21 -0.28
CA THR A 165 8.74 1.28 -0.98
C THR A 165 7.94 0.07 -1.44
N LEU A 166 7.82 -0.14 -2.74
CA LEU A 166 7.17 -1.29 -3.35
C LEU A 166 8.22 -2.19 -4.01
N ASN A 167 8.37 -3.41 -3.50
CA ASN A 167 9.19 -4.47 -4.09
C ASN A 167 8.29 -5.52 -4.73
N ASN A 168 8.27 -5.63 -6.06
CA ASN A 168 7.47 -6.60 -6.77
C ASN A 168 8.34 -7.69 -7.40
N TYR A 169 8.16 -8.92 -6.95
CA TYR A 169 8.70 -10.16 -7.53
C TYR A 169 7.61 -11.07 -8.09
N GLY A 170 6.33 -10.72 -7.84
CA GLY A 170 5.15 -11.47 -8.25
C GLY A 170 4.37 -10.75 -9.34
N THR A 171 3.05 -10.86 -9.31
CA THR A 171 2.14 -10.17 -10.23
C THR A 171 1.33 -9.11 -9.52
N ILE A 172 1.34 -7.90 -10.06
CA ILE A 172 0.40 -6.84 -9.67
C ILE A 172 -0.43 -6.52 -10.91
N SER A 173 -1.76 -6.62 -10.80
CA SER A 173 -2.65 -6.43 -11.96
C SER A 173 -3.94 -5.73 -11.60
N ALA A 174 -4.47 -4.93 -12.52
CA ALA A 174 -5.76 -4.28 -12.33
C ALA A 174 -6.53 -4.09 -13.64
N LEU A 175 -7.85 -3.92 -13.51
CA LEU A 175 -8.69 -3.52 -14.64
C LEU A 175 -8.39 -2.07 -15.03
N ASN A 176 -8.25 -1.18 -14.07
CA ASN A 176 -7.89 0.22 -14.29
C ASN A 176 -6.37 0.41 -14.26
N ASN A 177 -5.86 1.46 -13.63
CA ASN A 177 -4.42 1.59 -13.46
C ASN A 177 -3.94 0.58 -12.40
N THR A 178 -2.82 -0.06 -12.64
CA THR A 178 -2.35 -1.07 -11.69
C THR A 178 -1.79 -0.41 -10.44
N ILE A 179 -0.94 0.59 -10.61
CA ILE A 179 -0.38 1.42 -9.54
C ILE A 179 -0.72 2.87 -9.87
N TRP A 180 -1.58 3.47 -9.07
CA TRP A 180 -1.91 4.88 -9.22
C TRP A 180 -1.41 5.68 -8.03
N LEU A 181 -0.43 6.55 -8.30
CA LEU A 181 0.18 7.41 -7.29
C LEU A 181 -0.09 8.85 -7.69
N GLY A 182 -0.92 9.52 -6.90
CA GLY A 182 -1.37 10.85 -7.22
C GLY A 182 -1.46 11.76 -6.02
N SER A 183 -1.66 13.03 -6.30
CA SER A 183 -2.05 13.99 -5.30
C SER A 183 -3.39 14.62 -5.67
N GLY A 184 -4.09 15.13 -4.69
CA GLY A 184 -5.34 15.88 -4.90
C GLY A 184 -5.17 17.27 -5.53
N GLY A 185 -3.95 17.64 -6.00
CA GLY A 185 -3.65 18.93 -6.62
C GLY A 185 -2.21 19.39 -6.42
N GLU A 186 -1.87 20.54 -6.99
CA GLU A 186 -0.49 21.10 -6.98
C GLU A 186 0.13 21.30 -5.59
N GLY A 187 -0.67 21.40 -4.54
CA GLY A 187 -0.21 21.63 -3.17
C GLY A 187 0.18 20.38 -2.39
N LYS A 188 -0.16 19.17 -2.89
CA LYS A 188 0.03 17.91 -2.19
C LYS A 188 0.70 16.90 -3.12
N LYS A 189 2.01 16.78 -3.03
CA LYS A 189 2.81 15.92 -3.90
C LYS A 189 3.16 14.64 -3.16
N SER A 190 2.97 13.46 -3.74
CA SER A 190 3.55 12.25 -3.20
C SER A 190 5.07 12.29 -3.33
N ARG A 191 5.79 11.95 -2.25
CA ARG A 191 7.25 12.05 -2.23
C ARG A 191 7.90 10.80 -1.64
N GLY A 192 9.16 10.56 -2.00
CA GLY A 192 9.92 9.43 -1.51
C GLY A 192 9.33 8.08 -1.91
N VAL A 193 8.67 8.03 -3.08
CA VAL A 193 8.09 6.79 -3.60
C VAL A 193 9.16 6.01 -4.36
N LYS A 194 9.30 4.73 -4.03
CA LYS A 194 10.21 3.81 -4.67
C LYS A 194 9.45 2.59 -5.17
N ILE A 195 9.47 2.37 -6.49
CA ILE A 195 8.87 1.19 -7.13
C ILE A 195 9.98 0.37 -7.76
N TYR A 196 10.17 -0.85 -7.27
CA TYR A 196 11.14 -1.80 -7.74
C TYR A 196 10.45 -3.04 -8.30
N ASN A 197 10.39 -3.16 -9.63
CA ASN A 197 9.90 -4.35 -10.30
C ASN A 197 11.07 -5.27 -10.59
N HIS A 198 11.23 -6.31 -9.78
CA HIS A 198 12.37 -7.21 -9.80
C HIS A 198 12.21 -8.31 -10.83
N ASN A 199 13.30 -9.06 -11.12
CA ASN A 199 13.30 -10.19 -12.04
C ASN A 199 12.12 -11.15 -11.77
N GLY A 200 11.34 -11.44 -12.81
CA GLY A 200 10.11 -12.22 -12.73
C GLY A 200 8.87 -11.44 -12.29
N GLY A 201 9.03 -10.21 -11.81
CA GLY A 201 7.93 -9.33 -11.44
C GLY A 201 7.15 -8.81 -12.65
N ILE A 202 5.83 -8.81 -12.55
CA ILE A 202 4.91 -8.34 -13.59
C ILE A 202 3.99 -7.26 -13.00
N ILE A 203 3.97 -6.10 -13.63
CA ILE A 203 3.00 -5.04 -13.35
C ILE A 203 2.18 -4.82 -14.63
N LYS A 204 0.87 -5.10 -14.60
CA LYS A 204 0.06 -5.04 -15.82
C LYS A 204 -1.35 -4.54 -15.62
N THR A 205 -1.88 -3.85 -16.63
CA THR A 205 -3.32 -3.59 -16.76
C THR A 205 -3.98 -4.65 -17.61
N THR A 206 -5.24 -4.96 -17.31
CA THR A 206 -6.07 -5.88 -18.11
C THR A 206 -7.05 -5.14 -19.01
N SER A 207 -7.18 -3.82 -18.87
CA SER A 207 -7.97 -2.93 -19.73
C SER A 207 -7.10 -1.80 -20.28
N GLY A 208 -7.70 -0.78 -20.82
CA GLY A 208 -7.03 0.27 -21.58
C GLY A 208 -6.38 1.40 -20.81
N LEU A 209 -5.95 1.19 -19.56
CA LEU A 209 -5.29 2.23 -18.77
C LEU A 209 -3.79 1.93 -18.53
N ASP A 210 -3.15 2.78 -17.75
CA ASP A 210 -1.69 2.76 -17.60
C ASP A 210 -1.29 1.89 -16.38
N PRO A 211 -0.32 0.95 -16.51
CA PRO A 211 0.14 0.13 -15.40
C PRO A 211 0.67 0.96 -14.24
N ILE A 212 1.39 2.03 -14.52
CA ILE A 212 1.92 2.93 -13.49
C ILE A 212 1.54 4.36 -13.87
N ILE A 213 0.79 5.03 -13.00
CA ILE A 213 0.56 6.47 -13.05
C ILE A 213 1.21 7.13 -11.85
N GLY A 214 2.06 8.12 -12.11
CA GLY A 214 2.71 8.92 -11.08
C GLY A 214 2.48 10.42 -11.30
N LYS A 215 1.45 11.01 -10.65
CA LYS A 215 1.21 12.45 -10.75
C LYS A 215 1.80 13.19 -9.56
N TYR A 216 2.55 14.27 -9.83
CA TYR A 216 3.19 15.08 -8.80
C TYR A 216 4.13 14.30 -7.87
N LEU A 217 4.86 13.28 -8.41
CA LEU A 217 5.88 12.58 -7.65
C LEU A 217 7.12 13.46 -7.47
N THR A 218 7.69 13.47 -6.27
CA THR A 218 8.96 14.15 -5.99
C THR A 218 9.90 13.23 -5.22
N ASP A 219 11.21 13.39 -5.40
CA ASP A 219 12.24 12.58 -4.74
C ASP A 219 11.96 11.07 -4.89
N SER A 220 11.56 10.64 -6.08
CA SER A 220 10.97 9.31 -6.32
C SER A 220 11.74 8.51 -7.35
N GLU A 221 11.59 7.18 -7.30
CA GLU A 221 12.33 6.26 -8.16
C GLU A 221 11.44 5.12 -8.65
N ILE A 222 11.51 4.82 -9.94
CA ILE A 222 10.86 3.67 -10.58
C ILE A 222 11.92 2.88 -11.31
N ILE A 223 12.19 1.64 -10.87
CA ILE A 223 13.15 0.75 -11.53
C ILE A 223 12.47 -0.52 -11.99
N ASN A 224 12.53 -0.78 -13.29
CA ASN A 224 12.13 -2.05 -13.89
C ASN A 224 13.40 -2.85 -14.21
N TYR A 225 13.72 -3.83 -13.36
CA TYR A 225 14.95 -4.60 -13.47
C TYR A 225 14.94 -5.58 -14.65
N GLU A 226 16.11 -6.08 -15.03
CA GLU A 226 16.24 -7.12 -16.04
C GLU A 226 15.38 -8.35 -15.68
N GLY A 227 14.65 -8.87 -16.68
CA GLY A 227 13.70 -9.97 -16.51
C GLY A 227 12.35 -9.60 -15.89
N ALA A 228 12.12 -8.33 -15.56
CA ALA A 228 10.82 -7.82 -15.13
C ALA A 228 10.02 -7.24 -16.30
N THR A 229 8.69 -7.21 -16.15
CA THR A 229 7.77 -6.73 -17.19
C THR A 229 6.79 -5.69 -16.64
N ILE A 230 6.59 -4.61 -17.39
CA ILE A 230 5.50 -3.65 -17.24
C ILE A 230 4.67 -3.71 -18.53
N GLU A 231 3.37 -4.00 -18.42
CA GLU A 231 2.51 -4.26 -19.58
C GLU A 231 1.24 -3.40 -19.53
N SER A 232 1.06 -2.56 -20.53
CA SER A 232 -0.17 -1.82 -20.75
C SER A 232 -0.99 -2.49 -21.85
N ALA A 233 -2.28 -2.71 -21.60
CA ALA A 233 -3.17 -3.29 -22.59
C ALA A 233 -3.44 -2.34 -23.77
N SER A 234 -3.35 -0.99 -23.61
CA SER A 234 -3.67 -0.07 -24.70
C SER A 234 -3.16 1.37 -24.56
N ARG A 235 -2.43 1.71 -23.48
CA ARG A 235 -1.95 3.09 -23.24
C ARG A 235 -0.44 3.16 -22.96
N TYR A 236 -0.03 4.05 -22.09
CA TYR A 236 1.37 4.20 -21.70
C TYR A 236 1.80 3.06 -20.78
N GLY A 237 3.06 2.69 -20.77
CA GLY A 237 3.62 1.75 -19.80
C GLY A 237 3.83 2.41 -18.43
N ILE A 238 4.38 3.61 -18.45
CA ILE A 238 4.55 4.48 -17.28
C ILE A 238 4.11 5.89 -17.70
N ASP A 239 3.14 6.45 -16.98
CA ASP A 239 2.66 7.82 -17.17
C ASP A 239 3.00 8.66 -15.95
N THR A 240 3.86 9.67 -16.12
CA THR A 240 4.26 10.58 -15.04
C THR A 240 4.04 12.03 -15.46
N GLU A 241 3.27 12.75 -14.66
CA GLU A 241 2.97 14.16 -14.90
C GLU A 241 3.39 15.02 -13.70
N PHE A 242 3.94 16.20 -13.97
CA PHE A 242 4.24 17.23 -12.97
C PHE A 242 5.20 16.78 -11.85
N GLY A 243 6.01 15.74 -12.08
CA GLY A 243 7.02 15.27 -11.14
C GLY A 243 8.25 16.18 -11.10
N SER A 244 9.01 16.09 -10.00
CA SER A 244 10.36 16.63 -9.89
C SER A 244 11.28 15.64 -9.18
N ASP A 245 12.54 15.60 -9.53
CA ASP A 245 13.52 14.68 -8.94
C ASP A 245 13.05 13.21 -9.00
N LEU A 246 12.47 12.83 -10.15
CA LEU A 246 12.00 11.50 -10.46
C LEU A 246 13.02 10.78 -11.34
N THR A 247 13.47 9.61 -10.90
CA THR A 247 14.30 8.70 -11.68
C THR A 247 13.46 7.55 -12.23
N ILE A 248 13.53 7.30 -13.54
CA ILE A 248 12.97 6.11 -14.17
C ILE A 248 14.12 5.34 -14.84
N ASP A 249 14.37 4.10 -14.37
CA ASP A 249 15.39 3.22 -14.93
C ASP A 249 14.73 1.93 -15.43
N ASN A 250 14.71 1.74 -16.74
CA ASN A 250 14.19 0.53 -17.36
C ASN A 250 15.30 -0.34 -17.92
N ARG A 251 15.51 -1.50 -17.30
CA ARG A 251 16.41 -2.57 -17.75
C ARG A 251 15.66 -3.83 -18.17
N GLY A 252 14.36 -3.88 -17.89
CA GLY A 252 13.45 -4.96 -18.24
C GLY A 252 12.66 -4.67 -19.52
N THR A 253 11.46 -5.22 -19.58
CA THR A 253 10.54 -5.04 -20.70
C THR A 253 9.40 -4.10 -20.31
N ILE A 254 9.12 -3.11 -21.15
CA ILE A 254 7.90 -2.30 -21.08
C ILE A 254 7.18 -2.48 -22.42
N THR A 255 5.96 -3.01 -22.39
CA THR A 255 5.08 -3.14 -23.56
C THR A 255 3.87 -2.25 -23.44
N SER A 256 3.54 -1.53 -24.50
CA SER A 256 2.38 -0.65 -24.58
C SER A 256 2.02 -0.37 -26.03
N ASP A 257 0.75 -0.10 -26.30
CA ASP A 257 0.27 0.27 -27.65
C ASP A 257 0.58 1.73 -28.03
N ARG A 258 0.99 2.53 -27.05
CA ARG A 258 1.40 3.93 -27.23
C ARG A 258 2.86 4.10 -26.83
N ASN A 259 3.20 5.20 -26.21
CA ASN A 259 4.56 5.42 -25.71
C ASN A 259 4.83 4.56 -24.46
N THR A 260 6.05 4.08 -24.33
CA THR A 260 6.46 3.28 -23.16
C THR A 260 6.66 4.11 -21.89
N ILE A 261 7.06 5.36 -22.03
CA ILE A 261 7.29 6.37 -20.97
C ILE A 261 6.87 7.73 -21.52
#